data_cc92493b0bb59c6dc1bcd778759c27ea
#
_entry.id   cc92493b0bb59c6dc1bcd778759c27ea
#
_cell.length_a   1.000
_cell.length_b   1.000
_cell.length_c   1.000
_cell.angle_alpha   90.00
_cell.angle_beta   90.00
_cell.angle_gamma   90.00
#
_symmetry.space_group_name_H-M   'P 1'
#
loop_
_entity.id
_entity.type
_entity.pdbx_description
1 polymer ?
#
loop_
_entity_poly.entity_id
_entity_poly.type
_entity_poly.pdbx_seq_one_letter_code
_entity_poly.pdbx_strand_id
1 'polypeptide(L)'
;MIKGLYEAHLPVRNLEVSIPFYESLGLKLYKRGDDIAFFWIKENESWLGLWEGTEYNVNYHPSLRHIAFQVSFHDLENAIHWLHQKGISARKDFGMEPIEPIVFPELAHAAVYFNDPDGNNLELIAQLPVGLPTAEKVYVSEWKKQVQASSLHKD
;
A
#
# COMPACT_ATOMS: atom_id res chain seq x y z
N MET A 1 14.42 -22.55 -4.62
CA MET A 1 14.28 -21.35 -5.46
C MET A 1 13.21 -20.44 -4.85
N ILE A 2 13.33 -19.13 -5.03
CA ILE A 2 12.44 -18.12 -4.43
C ILE A 2 11.01 -18.34 -4.92
N LYS A 3 10.04 -18.38 -3.98
CA LYS A 3 8.61 -18.59 -4.29
C LYS A 3 7.75 -17.35 -3.98
N GLY A 4 8.26 -16.40 -3.19
CA GLY A 4 7.54 -15.19 -2.80
C GLY A 4 8.25 -14.48 -1.64
N LEU A 5 7.66 -13.37 -1.19
CA LEU A 5 8.06 -12.69 0.04
C LEU A 5 7.38 -13.39 1.23
N TYR A 6 8.18 -13.88 2.18
CA TYR A 6 7.68 -14.58 3.35
C TYR A 6 7.35 -13.63 4.50
N GLU A 7 8.25 -12.69 4.78
CA GLU A 7 8.06 -11.69 5.84
C GLU A 7 8.68 -10.34 5.49
N ALA A 8 8.12 -9.30 6.10
CA ALA A 8 8.68 -7.96 6.12
C ALA A 8 8.55 -7.39 7.54
N HIS A 9 9.42 -6.47 7.92
CA HIS A 9 9.41 -5.87 9.25
C HIS A 9 9.43 -4.34 9.17
N LEU A 10 8.71 -3.71 10.10
CA LEU A 10 8.68 -2.26 10.26
C LEU A 10 9.01 -1.91 11.73
N PRO A 11 9.83 -0.89 11.97
CA PRO A 11 10.01 -0.36 13.31
C PRO A 11 8.81 0.50 13.70
N VAL A 12 8.40 0.38 14.96
CA VAL A 12 7.32 1.18 15.54
C VAL A 12 7.74 1.71 16.91
N ARG A 13 7.15 2.82 17.32
CA ARG A 13 7.44 3.44 18.62
C ARG A 13 6.70 2.75 19.76
N ASN A 14 5.47 2.29 19.50
CA ASN A 14 4.59 1.74 20.52
C ASN A 14 3.61 0.74 19.91
N LEU A 15 3.71 -0.52 20.33
CA LEU A 15 2.83 -1.59 19.85
C LEU A 15 1.37 -1.38 20.24
N GLU A 16 1.08 -0.73 21.39
CA GLU A 16 -0.30 -0.44 21.80
C GLU A 16 -1.02 0.52 20.83
N VAL A 17 -0.26 1.37 20.13
CA VAL A 17 -0.79 2.27 19.09
C VAL A 17 -0.83 1.58 17.74
N SER A 18 0.22 0.82 17.42
CA SER A 18 0.36 0.23 16.08
C SER A 18 -0.54 -0.98 15.88
N ILE A 19 -0.74 -1.84 16.90
CA ILE A 19 -1.58 -3.03 16.77
C ILE A 19 -3.01 -2.67 16.34
N PRO A 20 -3.75 -1.78 17.03
CA PRO A 20 -5.09 -1.40 16.59
C PRO A 20 -5.13 -0.78 15.18
N PHE A 21 -4.08 -0.05 14.79
CA PHE A 21 -3.98 0.52 13.45
C PHE A 21 -3.96 -0.59 12.39
N TYR A 22 -3.05 -1.58 12.50
CA TYR A 22 -2.93 -2.66 11.52
C TYR A 22 -4.15 -3.61 11.52
N GLU A 23 -4.76 -3.85 12.68
CA GLU A 23 -6.05 -4.56 12.78
C GLU A 23 -7.17 -3.81 12.05
N SER A 24 -7.19 -2.47 12.11
CA SER A 24 -8.15 -1.65 11.39
C SER A 24 -8.03 -1.77 9.87
N LEU A 25 -6.84 -2.09 9.37
CA LEU A 25 -6.60 -2.41 7.95
C LEU A 25 -7.08 -3.82 7.56
N GLY A 26 -7.54 -4.61 8.52
CA GLY A 26 -8.01 -5.98 8.31
C GLY A 26 -6.93 -7.04 8.48
N LEU A 27 -5.73 -6.68 8.93
CA LEU A 27 -4.69 -7.66 9.22
C LEU A 27 -5.01 -8.38 10.53
N LYS A 28 -4.84 -9.70 10.54
CA LYS A 28 -5.10 -10.54 11.71
C LYS A 28 -3.82 -10.66 12.55
N LEU A 29 -3.88 -10.18 13.80
CA LEU A 29 -2.79 -10.39 14.74
C LEU A 29 -2.58 -11.90 14.95
N TYR A 30 -1.36 -12.36 14.68
CA TYR A 30 -0.96 -13.76 14.82
C TYR A 30 -0.30 -14.02 16.17
N LYS A 31 0.65 -13.17 16.52
CA LYS A 31 1.44 -13.33 17.75
C LYS A 31 1.88 -11.98 18.27
N ARG A 32 1.90 -11.84 19.61
CA ARG A 32 2.50 -10.71 20.29
C ARG A 32 3.51 -11.19 21.32
N GLY A 33 4.69 -10.55 21.33
CA GLY A 33 5.71 -10.62 22.37
C GLY A 33 5.77 -9.29 23.14
N ASP A 34 6.83 -9.10 23.92
CA ASP A 34 7.04 -7.88 24.71
C ASP A 34 7.31 -6.67 23.82
N ASP A 35 8.16 -6.82 22.81
CA ASP A 35 8.64 -5.77 21.89
C ASP A 35 8.34 -6.07 20.40
N ILE A 36 7.55 -7.10 20.11
CA ILE A 36 7.25 -7.51 18.75
C ILE A 36 5.81 -7.96 18.58
N ALA A 37 5.22 -7.66 17.40
CA ALA A 37 3.94 -8.19 16.98
C ALA A 37 4.02 -8.71 15.53
N PHE A 38 3.33 -9.80 15.25
CA PHE A 38 3.24 -10.38 13.91
C PHE A 38 1.78 -10.41 13.45
N PHE A 39 1.57 -9.99 12.20
CA PHE A 39 0.28 -9.99 11.54
C PHE A 39 0.31 -10.86 10.30
N TRP A 40 -0.67 -11.73 10.09
CA TRP A 40 -0.80 -12.44 8.84
C TRP A 40 -1.11 -11.48 7.69
N ILE A 41 -0.29 -11.51 6.65
CA ILE A 41 -0.62 -10.98 5.31
C ILE A 41 -1.44 -12.04 4.57
N LYS A 42 -0.93 -13.26 4.53
CA LYS A 42 -1.64 -14.44 4.07
C LYS A 42 -1.46 -15.56 5.11
N GLU A 43 -2.57 -16.02 5.69
CA GLU A 43 -2.54 -16.95 6.80
C GLU A 43 -1.71 -18.20 6.48
N ASN A 44 -0.78 -18.54 7.36
CA ASN A 44 0.20 -19.62 7.26
C ASN A 44 1.21 -19.51 6.08
N GLU A 45 1.24 -18.39 5.36
CA GLU A 45 2.15 -18.22 4.22
C GLU A 45 3.09 -17.01 4.38
N SER A 46 2.58 -15.85 4.84
CA SER A 46 3.39 -14.64 4.97
C SER A 46 2.88 -13.71 6.04
N TRP A 47 3.79 -12.95 6.66
CA TRP A 47 3.44 -12.00 7.71
C TRP A 47 4.21 -10.69 7.66
N LEU A 48 3.66 -9.70 8.36
CA LEU A 48 4.31 -8.44 8.71
C LEU A 48 4.70 -8.49 10.18
N GLY A 49 5.96 -8.20 10.50
CA GLY A 49 6.45 -8.02 11.85
C GLY A 49 6.57 -6.53 12.21
N LEU A 50 6.11 -6.15 13.39
CA LEU A 50 6.34 -4.84 13.98
C LEU A 50 7.32 -4.98 15.14
N TRP A 51 8.37 -4.16 15.18
CA TRP A 51 9.35 -4.12 16.26
C TRP A 51 9.26 -2.81 17.01
N GLU A 52 8.92 -2.88 18.29
CA GLU A 52 8.93 -1.72 19.18
C GLU A 52 10.35 -1.40 19.62
N GLY A 53 10.71 -0.12 19.59
CA GLY A 53 12.01 0.31 20.07
C GLY A 53 12.25 1.81 19.97
N THR A 54 13.30 2.27 20.66
CA THR A 54 13.71 3.69 20.68
C THR A 54 14.31 4.13 19.35
N GLU A 55 14.76 3.21 18.51
CA GLU A 55 15.39 3.47 17.20
C GLU A 55 14.41 3.45 16.02
N TYR A 56 13.09 3.54 16.29
CA TYR A 56 12.07 3.57 15.26
C TYR A 56 12.22 4.77 14.28
N ASN A 57 12.78 5.88 14.75
CA ASN A 57 12.90 7.13 14.00
C ASN A 57 14.32 7.34 13.46
N VAL A 58 14.85 6.39 12.72
CA VAL A 58 16.12 6.56 11.99
C VAL A 58 15.86 7.24 10.65
N ASN A 59 16.75 8.15 10.25
CA ASN A 59 16.69 8.76 8.92
C ASN A 59 17.08 7.74 7.85
N TYR A 60 16.11 7.24 7.13
CA TYR A 60 16.32 6.34 6.01
C TYR A 60 15.98 6.97 4.66
N HIS A 61 16.47 6.36 3.62
CA HIS A 61 15.88 6.53 2.31
C HIS A 61 14.38 6.12 2.38
N PRO A 62 13.44 6.88 1.77
CA PRO A 62 11.99 6.60 1.88
C PRO A 62 11.57 5.17 1.53
N SER A 63 12.34 4.49 0.65
CA SER A 63 12.08 3.11 0.28
C SER A 63 12.39 2.06 1.36
N LEU A 64 13.10 2.42 2.43
CA LEU A 64 13.51 1.45 3.46
C LEU A 64 12.42 1.13 4.48
N ARG A 65 11.35 1.93 4.53
CA ARG A 65 10.21 1.75 5.44
C ARG A 65 8.93 1.74 4.62
N HIS A 66 8.90 0.94 3.56
CA HIS A 66 7.82 0.88 2.61
C HIS A 66 7.28 -0.54 2.48
N ILE A 67 5.97 -0.69 2.61
CA ILE A 67 5.24 -1.94 2.40
C ILE A 67 4.07 -1.66 1.46
N ALA A 68 4.00 -2.42 0.38
CA ALA A 68 2.86 -2.41 -0.55
C ALA A 68 1.98 -3.64 -0.31
N PHE A 69 0.71 -3.41 0.00
CA PHE A 69 -0.31 -4.45 0.15
C PHE A 69 -1.08 -4.61 -1.15
N GLN A 70 -1.09 -5.82 -1.69
CA GLN A 70 -1.89 -6.12 -2.87
C GLN A 70 -3.38 -6.10 -2.54
N VAL A 71 -4.15 -5.40 -3.37
CA VAL A 71 -5.61 -5.38 -3.34
C VAL A 71 -6.17 -5.65 -4.75
N SER A 72 -7.47 -5.90 -4.86
CA SER A 72 -8.12 -5.93 -6.17
C SER A 72 -8.20 -4.50 -6.74
N PHE A 73 -8.28 -4.38 -8.07
CA PHE A 73 -8.45 -3.06 -8.71
C PHE A 73 -9.77 -2.41 -8.29
N HIS A 74 -10.83 -3.20 -8.15
CA HIS A 74 -12.13 -2.73 -7.65
C HIS A 74 -12.02 -2.13 -6.23
N ASP A 75 -11.29 -2.78 -5.32
CA ASP A 75 -11.09 -2.27 -3.95
C ASP A 75 -10.22 -1.01 -3.96
N LEU A 76 -9.20 -0.97 -4.84
CA LEU A 76 -8.32 0.19 -4.96
C LEU A 76 -9.06 1.46 -5.38
N GLU A 77 -10.05 1.36 -6.28
CA GLU A 77 -10.85 2.51 -6.70
C GLU A 77 -11.58 3.19 -5.54
N ASN A 78 -11.90 2.43 -4.49
CA ASN A 78 -12.58 2.91 -3.28
C ASN A 78 -11.60 3.14 -2.10
N ALA A 79 -10.31 2.87 -2.28
CA ALA A 79 -9.34 2.81 -1.20
C ALA A 79 -9.20 4.12 -0.40
N ILE A 80 -9.23 5.28 -1.06
CA ILE A 80 -9.12 6.57 -0.38
C ILE A 80 -10.32 6.81 0.54
N HIS A 81 -11.53 6.51 0.07
CA HIS A 81 -12.74 6.60 0.90
C HIS A 81 -12.71 5.60 2.05
N TRP A 82 -12.29 4.36 1.80
CA TRP A 82 -12.16 3.31 2.80
C TRP A 82 -11.13 3.67 3.89
N LEU A 83 -9.98 4.25 3.53
CA LEU A 83 -8.99 4.77 4.48
C LEU A 83 -9.59 5.90 5.33
N HIS A 84 -10.27 6.85 4.69
CA HIS A 84 -10.90 7.97 5.38
C HIS A 84 -11.93 7.52 6.43
N GLN A 85 -12.73 6.49 6.14
CA GLN A 85 -13.68 5.90 7.09
C GLN A 85 -13.00 5.33 8.34
N LYS A 86 -11.71 5.01 8.26
CA LYS A 86 -10.87 4.51 9.37
C LYS A 86 -10.08 5.61 10.06
N GLY A 87 -10.29 6.87 9.68
CA GLY A 87 -9.52 8.00 10.18
C GLY A 87 -8.09 8.08 9.63
N ILE A 88 -7.79 7.36 8.54
CA ILE A 88 -6.50 7.34 7.89
C ILE A 88 -6.54 8.26 6.67
N SER A 89 -5.60 9.21 6.58
CA SER A 89 -5.48 10.09 5.41
C SER A 89 -4.57 9.47 4.36
N ALA A 90 -5.06 9.36 3.14
CA ALA A 90 -4.18 9.13 2.00
C ALA A 90 -3.24 10.34 1.83
N ARG A 91 -2.00 10.09 1.41
CA ARG A 91 -1.00 11.15 1.28
C ARG A 91 -0.66 11.44 -0.18
N LYS A 92 -0.22 12.65 -0.43
CA LYS A 92 0.37 13.06 -1.70
C LYS A 92 1.63 12.25 -1.99
N ASP A 93 1.76 11.75 -3.21
CA ASP A 93 2.97 11.11 -3.70
C ASP A 93 3.21 11.44 -5.18
N PHE A 94 4.45 11.32 -5.63
CA PHE A 94 4.87 11.62 -7.02
C PHE A 94 4.36 12.98 -7.54
N GLY A 95 4.16 13.96 -6.66
CA GLY A 95 3.62 15.28 -7.01
C GLY A 95 2.11 15.34 -7.24
N MET A 96 1.38 14.22 -7.07
CA MET A 96 -0.06 14.12 -7.30
C MET A 96 -0.82 14.14 -5.97
N GLU A 97 -1.93 14.89 -5.92
CA GLU A 97 -2.80 14.94 -4.75
C GLU A 97 -3.58 13.63 -4.60
N PRO A 98 -3.92 13.19 -3.37
CA PRO A 98 -4.60 11.92 -3.11
C PRO A 98 -6.12 12.03 -3.34
N ILE A 99 -6.53 12.42 -4.55
CA ILE A 99 -7.95 12.53 -4.94
C ILE A 99 -8.47 11.27 -5.63
N GLU A 100 -7.57 10.55 -6.30
CA GLU A 100 -7.80 9.24 -6.93
C GLU A 100 -6.53 8.40 -6.83
N PRO A 101 -6.60 7.07 -7.03
CA PRO A 101 -5.41 6.25 -7.17
C PRO A 101 -4.53 6.72 -8.34
N ILE A 102 -3.22 6.69 -8.14
CA ILE A 102 -2.22 7.03 -9.16
C ILE A 102 -1.95 5.79 -10.00
N VAL A 103 -2.05 5.91 -11.31
CA VAL A 103 -1.70 4.88 -12.28
C VAL A 103 -0.26 5.07 -12.76
N PHE A 104 0.48 3.96 -12.82
CA PHE A 104 1.81 3.83 -13.41
C PHE A 104 1.68 3.00 -14.69
N PRO A 105 1.42 3.62 -15.85
CA PRO A 105 1.01 2.92 -17.06
C PRO A 105 2.06 1.94 -17.57
N GLU A 106 3.35 2.29 -17.48
CA GLU A 106 4.46 1.43 -17.91
C GLU A 106 4.57 0.14 -17.09
N LEU A 107 4.22 0.22 -15.79
CA LEU A 107 4.31 -0.89 -14.85
C LEU A 107 2.99 -1.66 -14.71
N ALA A 108 1.95 -1.22 -15.42
CA ALA A 108 0.60 -1.79 -15.40
C ALA A 108 0.06 -1.98 -13.97
N HIS A 109 0.23 -0.98 -13.11
CA HIS A 109 -0.38 -0.98 -11.77
C HIS A 109 -0.91 0.40 -11.39
N ALA A 110 -1.75 0.43 -10.36
CA ALA A 110 -2.24 1.64 -9.71
C ALA A 110 -2.05 1.53 -8.20
N ALA A 111 -1.92 2.68 -7.52
CA ALA A 111 -1.62 2.72 -6.11
C ALA A 111 -2.26 3.89 -5.36
N VAL A 112 -2.44 3.69 -4.05
CA VAL A 112 -2.78 4.72 -3.05
C VAL A 112 -1.78 4.65 -1.92
N TYR A 113 -1.23 5.80 -1.51
CA TYR A 113 -0.20 5.91 -0.48
C TYR A 113 -0.76 6.50 0.81
N PHE A 114 -0.29 6.00 1.94
CA PHE A 114 -0.63 6.48 3.29
C PHE A 114 0.48 6.11 4.26
N ASN A 115 0.39 6.57 5.51
CA ASN A 115 1.37 6.24 6.52
C ASN A 115 0.73 5.51 7.71
N ASP A 116 1.51 4.69 8.40
CA ASP A 116 1.14 4.21 9.72
C ASP A 116 1.40 5.31 10.79
N PRO A 117 1.03 5.10 12.08
CA PRO A 117 1.23 6.09 13.15
C PRO A 117 2.69 6.52 13.36
N ASP A 118 3.65 5.71 12.95
CA ASP A 118 5.08 5.98 13.08
C ASP A 118 5.72 6.52 11.79
N GLY A 119 4.89 6.81 10.77
CA GLY A 119 5.34 7.36 9.49
C GLY A 119 5.94 6.34 8.54
N ASN A 120 5.76 5.03 8.80
CA ASN A 120 6.12 4.03 7.81
C ASN A 120 5.24 4.21 6.57
N ASN A 121 5.87 4.19 5.41
CA ASN A 121 5.20 4.38 4.14
C ASN A 121 4.44 3.11 3.73
N LEU A 122 3.13 3.19 3.65
CA LEU A 122 2.27 2.10 3.24
C LEU A 122 1.62 2.41 1.89
N GLU A 123 1.37 1.37 1.14
CA GLU A 123 0.77 1.43 -0.18
C GLU A 123 -0.31 0.36 -0.32
N LEU A 124 -1.44 0.71 -0.90
CA LEU A 124 -2.39 -0.24 -1.50
C LEU A 124 -2.12 -0.26 -2.99
N ILE A 125 -1.79 -1.41 -3.55
CA ILE A 125 -1.41 -1.57 -4.94
C ILE A 125 -2.29 -2.62 -5.64
N ALA A 126 -2.74 -2.31 -6.85
CA ALA A 126 -3.47 -3.23 -7.70
C ALA A 126 -2.84 -3.32 -9.10
N GLN A 127 -2.73 -4.53 -9.61
CA GLN A 127 -2.34 -4.76 -10.98
C GLN A 127 -3.47 -4.35 -11.93
N LEU A 128 -3.12 -3.67 -13.02
CA LEU A 128 -4.07 -3.29 -14.07
C LEU A 128 -4.15 -4.37 -15.15
N PRO A 129 -5.34 -4.57 -15.75
CA PRO A 129 -5.52 -5.58 -16.80
C PRO A 129 -4.78 -5.22 -18.09
N VAL A 130 -4.51 -3.94 -18.32
CA VAL A 130 -3.83 -3.42 -19.51
C VAL A 130 -2.88 -2.30 -19.11
N GLY A 131 -1.62 -2.42 -19.51
CA GLY A 131 -0.67 -1.32 -19.49
C GLY A 131 -0.86 -0.42 -20.73
N LEU A 132 -0.51 0.84 -20.60
CA LEU A 132 -0.38 1.76 -21.74
C LEU A 132 1.09 2.16 -21.86
N PRO A 133 1.65 2.20 -23.06
CA PRO A 133 3.07 2.51 -23.27
C PRO A 133 3.42 4.01 -23.06
N THR A 134 2.53 4.78 -22.43
CA THR A 134 2.76 6.19 -22.11
C THR A 134 3.43 6.31 -20.75
N ALA A 135 4.54 7.00 -20.71
CA ALA A 135 5.40 7.10 -19.53
C ALA A 135 4.86 7.97 -18.38
N GLU A 136 3.82 8.75 -18.58
CA GLU A 136 3.32 9.67 -17.58
C GLU A 136 2.34 9.03 -16.61
N LYS A 137 2.52 9.33 -15.33
CA LYS A 137 1.58 8.94 -14.27
C LYS A 137 0.30 9.75 -14.41
N VAL A 138 -0.85 9.08 -14.28
CA VAL A 138 -2.18 9.70 -14.41
C VAL A 138 -3.10 9.19 -13.29
N TYR A 139 -4.24 9.84 -13.10
CA TYR A 139 -5.30 9.30 -12.24
C TYR A 139 -6.07 8.17 -12.94
N VAL A 140 -6.69 7.29 -12.14
CA VAL A 140 -7.48 6.17 -12.66
C VAL A 140 -8.56 6.61 -13.65
N SER A 141 -9.23 7.73 -13.39
CA SER A 141 -10.26 8.26 -14.29
C SER A 141 -9.70 8.61 -15.67
N GLU A 142 -8.52 9.19 -15.74
CA GLU A 142 -7.85 9.53 -16.98
C GLU A 142 -7.33 8.28 -17.71
N TRP A 143 -6.71 7.34 -16.98
CA TRP A 143 -6.29 6.05 -17.55
C TRP A 143 -7.45 5.30 -18.20
N LYS A 144 -8.63 5.25 -17.55
CA LYS A 144 -9.83 4.62 -18.13
C LYS A 144 -10.24 5.24 -19.47
N LYS A 145 -10.18 6.58 -19.59
CA LYS A 145 -10.48 7.27 -20.86
C LYS A 145 -9.46 6.88 -21.95
N GLN A 146 -8.17 6.84 -21.61
CA GLN A 146 -7.12 6.47 -22.55
C GLN A 146 -7.25 5.03 -23.04
N VAL A 147 -7.59 4.08 -22.15
CA VAL A 147 -7.85 2.69 -22.53
C VAL A 147 -9.05 2.57 -23.47
N GLN A 148 -10.15 3.27 -23.16
CA GLN A 148 -11.34 3.28 -24.02
C GLN A 148 -11.04 3.86 -25.41
N ALA A 149 -10.29 4.98 -25.47
CA ALA A 149 -9.91 5.57 -26.76
C ALA A 149 -9.01 4.64 -27.59
N SER A 150 -8.10 3.92 -26.94
CA SER A 150 -7.18 2.99 -27.61
C SER A 150 -7.89 1.74 -28.13
N SER A 151 -9.01 1.34 -27.54
CA SER A 151 -9.81 0.20 -28.01
C SER A 151 -10.67 0.54 -29.22
N LEU A 152 -11.10 1.80 -29.37
CA LEU A 152 -11.90 2.27 -30.51
C LEU A 152 -11.09 2.45 -31.81
N HIS A 153 -9.75 2.42 -31.75
CA HIS A 153 -8.86 2.60 -32.91
C HIS A 153 -8.27 1.27 -33.39
N LYS A 154 -8.74 0.12 -32.88
CA LYS A 154 -8.28 -1.23 -33.28
C LYS A 154 -9.24 -1.96 -34.21
N ASP A 155 -10.33 -1.33 -34.61
CA ASP A 155 -11.24 -1.75 -35.68
C ASP A 155 -10.95 -0.91 -36.94
#